data_c09be54391922bd4e38c5b0a7d4c01b7
#
_entry.id   c09be54391922bd4e38c5b0a7d4c01b7
#
_cell.length_a   1.000
_cell.length_b   1.000
_cell.length_c   1.000
_cell.angle_alpha   90.00
_cell.angle_beta   90.00
_cell.angle_gamma   90.00
#
_symmetry.space_group_name_H-M   'P 1'
#
loop_
_entity.id
_entity.type
_entity.pdbx_description
1 polymer ?
#
loop_
_entity_poly.entity_id
_entity_poly.type
_entity_poly.pdbx_seq_one_letter_code
_entity_poly.pdbx_strand_id
1 'polypeptide(L)'
;MLSGISHDLRTPLTRLKLQLSFIKDKDFSKKFSLDIDEMEKMLNEYLQFTSSAYSKKDETFDISELIEYIINKYKNDNITKQITPRVYMNGRKNLIERSLNNLIDNSIKYSKKINLQLSKKNNNIIITIDDNGPGIPENEYQNVFKPFYKIDKGRGDSKSSVGLGLSITSDIIKSHGGNILLEKSPLNG
;
A
#
# COMPACT_ATOMS: atom_id res chain seq x y z
N MET A 1 24.01 5.29 2.05
CA MET A 1 23.45 6.52 2.64
C MET A 1 22.10 6.33 3.33
N LEU A 2 21.11 5.69 2.71
CA LEU A 2 19.76 5.46 3.33
C LEU A 2 19.77 4.52 4.54
N SER A 3 20.68 3.55 4.60
CA SER A 3 20.84 2.63 5.74
C SER A 3 21.24 3.36 7.04
N GLY A 4 22.08 4.41 6.95
CA GLY A 4 22.44 5.24 8.10
C GLY A 4 21.25 6.05 8.63
N ILE A 5 20.50 6.69 7.75
CA ILE A 5 19.30 7.46 8.12
C ILE A 5 18.26 6.58 8.82
N SER A 6 18.08 5.34 8.34
CA SER A 6 17.18 4.36 8.96
C SER A 6 17.57 4.05 10.41
N HIS A 7 18.85 3.84 10.66
CA HIS A 7 19.39 3.58 11.99
C HIS A 7 19.22 4.81 12.91
N ASP A 8 19.57 5.98 12.39
CA ASP A 8 19.58 7.23 13.15
C ASP A 8 18.16 7.68 13.58
N LEU A 9 17.14 7.33 12.77
CA LEU A 9 15.75 7.60 13.11
C LEU A 9 15.13 6.55 14.06
N ARG A 10 15.59 5.29 14.04
CA ARG A 10 15.13 4.27 14.99
C ARG A 10 15.67 4.49 16.39
N THR A 11 16.89 4.97 16.52
CA THR A 11 17.55 5.18 17.82
C THR A 11 16.71 6.05 18.79
N PRO A 12 16.20 7.24 18.39
CA PRO A 12 15.36 8.05 19.27
C PRO A 12 14.03 7.38 19.62
N LEU A 13 13.40 6.62 18.68
CA LEU A 13 12.16 5.90 18.99
C LEU A 13 12.37 4.79 20.02
N THR A 14 13.45 4.02 19.88
CA THR A 14 13.83 3.01 20.88
C THR A 14 14.09 3.64 22.25
N ARG A 15 14.76 4.79 22.29
CA ARG A 15 15.00 5.52 23.53
C ARG A 15 13.69 6.00 24.17
N LEU A 16 12.75 6.52 23.39
CA LEU A 16 11.42 6.90 23.88
C LEU A 16 10.67 5.70 24.48
N LYS A 17 10.70 4.53 23.83
CA LYS A 17 10.12 3.29 24.38
C LYS A 17 10.73 2.90 25.73
N LEU A 18 12.05 3.00 25.83
CA LEU A 18 12.75 2.73 27.09
C LEU A 18 12.34 3.73 28.19
N GLN A 19 12.24 5.02 27.87
CA GLN A 19 11.78 6.03 28.84
C GLN A 19 10.35 5.79 29.31
N LEU A 20 9.45 5.32 28.40
CA LEU A 20 8.08 4.96 28.78
C LEU A 20 8.01 3.81 29.79
N SER A 21 8.98 2.89 29.79
CA SER A 21 9.01 1.78 30.74
C SER A 21 9.22 2.21 32.19
N PHE A 22 9.75 3.42 32.42
CA PHE A 22 9.94 4.01 33.74
C PHE A 22 8.74 4.81 34.26
N ILE A 23 7.73 5.03 33.41
CA ILE A 23 6.51 5.79 33.75
C ILE A 23 5.60 4.88 34.57
N LYS A 24 5.22 5.34 35.82
CA LYS A 24 4.37 4.59 36.74
C LYS A 24 2.91 4.50 36.25
N ASP A 25 2.43 5.49 35.53
CA ASP A 25 1.07 5.48 34.93
C ASP A 25 1.05 4.53 33.74
N LYS A 26 0.49 3.33 33.96
CA LYS A 26 0.42 2.27 32.96
C LYS A 26 -0.50 2.62 31.78
N ASP A 27 -1.58 3.36 32.00
CA ASP A 27 -2.51 3.73 30.95
C ASP A 27 -1.92 4.79 30.04
N PHE A 28 -1.23 5.76 30.62
CA PHE A 28 -0.48 6.76 29.87
C PHE A 28 0.66 6.11 29.08
N SER A 29 1.48 5.28 29.72
CA SER A 29 2.59 4.57 29.08
C SER A 29 2.11 3.70 27.92
N LYS A 30 0.98 3.00 28.06
CA LYS A 30 0.40 2.16 27.00
C LYS A 30 -0.06 2.97 25.79
N LYS A 31 -0.74 4.11 26.01
CA LYS A 31 -1.17 4.99 24.91
C LYS A 31 0.01 5.52 24.13
N PHE A 32 1.04 6.03 24.82
CA PHE A 32 2.25 6.54 24.16
C PHE A 32 3.05 5.46 23.45
N SER A 33 3.11 4.23 24.00
CA SER A 33 3.74 3.10 23.31
C SER A 33 3.08 2.81 21.98
N LEU A 34 1.74 2.86 21.90
CA LEU A 34 1.01 2.67 20.65
C LEU A 34 1.34 3.76 19.61
N ASP A 35 1.46 5.01 20.06
CA ASP A 35 1.83 6.12 19.16
C ASP A 35 3.26 5.93 18.61
N ILE A 36 4.20 5.50 19.45
CA ILE A 36 5.58 5.22 19.03
C ILE A 36 5.63 4.02 18.09
N ASP A 37 4.84 2.96 18.33
CA ASP A 37 4.73 1.80 17.44
C ASP A 37 4.19 2.22 16.05
N GLU A 38 3.22 3.14 16.03
CA GLU A 38 2.70 3.72 14.78
C GLU A 38 3.78 4.55 14.06
N MET A 39 4.55 5.36 14.78
CA MET A 39 5.68 6.12 14.22
C MET A 39 6.77 5.19 13.65
N GLU A 40 7.13 4.11 14.34
CA GLU A 40 8.08 3.11 13.82
C GLU A 40 7.56 2.45 12.53
N LYS A 41 6.29 2.12 12.49
CA LYS A 41 5.66 1.56 11.30
C LYS A 41 5.71 2.55 10.13
N MET A 42 5.35 3.81 10.35
CA MET A 42 5.44 4.89 9.36
C MET A 42 6.85 5.03 8.81
N LEU A 43 7.83 5.08 9.70
CA LEU A 43 9.24 5.20 9.34
C LEU A 43 9.70 4.01 8.49
N ASN A 44 9.39 2.79 8.91
CA ASN A 44 9.78 1.58 8.19
C ASN A 44 9.15 1.51 6.78
N GLU A 45 7.87 1.87 6.64
CA GLU A 45 7.19 1.93 5.34
C GLU A 45 7.83 2.97 4.41
N TYR A 46 8.16 4.16 4.94
CA TYR A 46 8.83 5.21 4.19
C TYR A 46 10.26 4.81 3.77
N LEU A 47 11.03 4.23 4.69
CA LEU A 47 12.40 3.79 4.40
C LEU A 47 12.45 2.63 3.40
N GLN A 48 11.52 1.70 3.48
CA GLN A 48 11.36 0.64 2.48
C GLN A 48 11.03 1.23 1.10
N PHE A 49 10.20 2.27 1.05
CA PHE A 49 9.88 2.95 -0.19
C PHE A 49 11.12 3.58 -0.81
N THR A 50 11.85 4.40 -0.04
CA THR A 50 13.05 5.09 -0.53
C THR A 50 14.17 4.11 -0.89
N SER A 51 14.40 3.05 -0.12
CA SER A 51 15.45 2.07 -0.41
C SER A 51 15.15 1.20 -1.63
N SER A 52 13.89 0.80 -1.82
CA SER A 52 13.50 -0.03 -2.96
C SER A 52 13.50 0.74 -4.28
N ALA A 53 13.30 2.06 -4.25
CA ALA A 53 13.37 2.91 -5.43
C ALA A 53 14.77 2.95 -6.07
N TYR A 54 15.83 2.71 -5.28
CA TYR A 54 17.23 2.83 -5.73
C TYR A 54 17.93 1.50 -5.99
N SER A 55 17.34 0.35 -5.67
CA SER A 55 18.13 -0.90 -5.55
C SER A 55 18.01 -1.92 -6.67
N LYS A 56 17.07 -1.77 -7.61
CA LYS A 56 16.91 -2.72 -8.72
C LYS A 56 16.75 -2.03 -10.07
N LYS A 57 17.41 -2.63 -11.08
CA LYS A 57 17.26 -2.22 -12.49
C LYS A 57 15.90 -2.68 -13.02
N ASP A 58 15.45 -2.02 -14.08
CA ASP A 58 14.30 -2.45 -14.85
C ASP A 58 14.59 -3.83 -15.48
N GLU A 59 13.60 -4.69 -15.43
CA GLU A 59 13.61 -6.03 -16.03
C GLU A 59 12.32 -6.28 -16.80
N THR A 60 12.38 -7.10 -17.83
CA THR A 60 11.16 -7.57 -18.54
C THR A 60 10.62 -8.78 -17.79
N PHE A 61 9.36 -8.71 -17.37
CA PHE A 61 8.70 -9.80 -16.65
C PHE A 61 7.23 -9.95 -17.09
N ASP A 62 6.66 -11.12 -16.85
CA ASP A 62 5.25 -11.39 -17.09
C ASP A 62 4.42 -10.87 -15.90
N ILE A 63 3.63 -9.80 -16.14
CA ILE A 63 2.75 -9.21 -15.13
C ILE A 63 1.55 -10.14 -14.83
N SER A 64 1.15 -10.98 -15.79
CA SER A 64 0.07 -11.94 -15.58
C SER A 64 0.46 -12.96 -14.52
N GLU A 65 1.68 -13.53 -14.62
CA GLU A 65 2.22 -14.46 -13.62
C GLU A 65 2.40 -13.79 -12.26
N LEU A 66 2.86 -12.54 -12.24
CA LEU A 66 3.01 -11.80 -10.99
C LEU A 66 1.66 -11.60 -10.28
N ILE A 67 0.61 -11.21 -11.00
CA ILE A 67 -0.72 -11.03 -10.43
C ILE A 67 -1.27 -12.36 -9.91
N GLU A 68 -1.13 -13.44 -10.68
CA GLU A 68 -1.53 -14.78 -10.26
C GLU A 68 -0.83 -15.23 -8.97
N TYR A 69 0.47 -15.00 -8.90
CA TYR A 69 1.28 -15.29 -7.71
C TYR A 69 0.77 -14.52 -6.48
N ILE A 70 0.51 -13.21 -6.64
CA ILE A 70 0.01 -12.36 -5.55
C ILE A 70 -1.35 -12.84 -5.07
N ILE A 71 -2.33 -13.05 -5.97
CA ILE A 71 -3.68 -13.49 -5.61
C ILE A 71 -3.63 -14.82 -4.86
N ASN A 72 -2.84 -15.79 -5.35
CA ASN A 72 -2.72 -17.10 -4.72
C ASN A 72 -2.13 -17.02 -3.30
N LYS A 73 -1.28 -16.03 -3.02
CA LYS A 73 -0.71 -15.80 -1.69
C LYS A 73 -1.78 -15.37 -0.66
N TYR A 74 -2.79 -14.61 -1.08
CA TYR A 74 -3.85 -14.16 -0.17
C TYR A 74 -4.80 -15.27 0.26
N LYS A 75 -4.91 -16.37 -0.50
CA LYS A 75 -5.83 -17.51 -0.18
C LYS A 75 -7.24 -17.02 0.17
N ASN A 76 -7.75 -16.02 -0.55
CA ASN A 76 -9.03 -15.39 -0.28
C ASN A 76 -10.02 -15.71 -1.40
N ASP A 77 -11.02 -16.53 -1.10
CA ASP A 77 -12.04 -16.97 -2.06
C ASP A 77 -12.96 -15.84 -2.56
N ASN A 78 -12.89 -14.68 -1.94
CA ASN A 78 -13.67 -13.51 -2.34
C ASN A 78 -13.00 -12.68 -3.45
N ILE A 79 -11.81 -13.08 -3.91
CA ILE A 79 -11.12 -12.43 -5.02
C ILE A 79 -11.43 -13.19 -6.31
N THR A 80 -12.25 -12.59 -7.17
CA THR A 80 -12.44 -13.05 -8.55
C THR A 80 -11.41 -12.40 -9.47
N LYS A 81 -11.04 -13.09 -10.55
CA LYS A 81 -9.99 -12.61 -11.45
C LYS A 81 -10.29 -12.88 -12.92
N GLN A 82 -9.89 -11.95 -13.78
CA GLN A 82 -9.88 -12.09 -15.23
C GLN A 82 -8.54 -11.61 -15.75
N ILE A 83 -7.61 -12.53 -15.96
CA ILE A 83 -6.22 -12.22 -16.26
C ILE A 83 -5.92 -12.61 -17.70
N THR A 84 -5.62 -11.62 -18.55
CA THR A 84 -5.05 -11.86 -19.88
C THR A 84 -3.66 -12.47 -19.71
N PRO A 85 -3.41 -13.68 -20.25
CA PRO A 85 -2.13 -14.34 -20.06
C PRO A 85 -1.01 -13.75 -20.93
N ARG A 86 0.23 -13.92 -20.52
CA ARG A 86 1.43 -13.54 -21.26
C ARG A 86 1.50 -12.05 -21.60
N VAL A 87 1.15 -11.22 -20.63
CA VAL A 87 1.33 -9.77 -20.74
C VAL A 87 2.68 -9.41 -20.12
N TYR A 88 3.61 -8.96 -20.95
CA TYR A 88 4.95 -8.57 -20.52
C TYR A 88 5.04 -7.07 -20.33
N MET A 89 5.73 -6.64 -19.27
CA MET A 89 6.11 -5.25 -19.05
C MET A 89 7.59 -5.13 -18.71
N ASN A 90 8.16 -3.97 -18.99
CA ASN A 90 9.50 -3.61 -18.56
C ASN A 90 9.40 -2.66 -17.35
N GLY A 91 10.11 -2.95 -16.27
CA GLY A 91 10.08 -2.14 -15.07
C GLY A 91 10.65 -2.86 -13.85
N ARG A 92 10.49 -2.25 -12.70
CA ARG A 92 10.97 -2.80 -11.42
C ARG A 92 9.90 -3.70 -10.80
N LYS A 93 10.01 -5.01 -11.05
CA LYS A 93 9.03 -6.02 -10.63
C LYS A 93 8.64 -5.92 -9.15
N ASN A 94 9.63 -5.73 -8.27
CA ASN A 94 9.39 -5.62 -6.83
C ASN A 94 8.54 -4.38 -6.45
N LEU A 95 8.67 -3.27 -7.18
CA LEU A 95 7.85 -2.08 -6.94
C LEU A 95 6.41 -2.29 -7.44
N ILE A 96 6.24 -2.90 -8.60
CA ILE A 96 4.92 -3.25 -9.11
C ILE A 96 4.22 -4.24 -8.17
N GLU A 97 4.93 -5.28 -7.70
CA GLU A 97 4.40 -6.21 -6.69
C GLU A 97 3.93 -5.47 -5.43
N ARG A 98 4.73 -4.53 -4.93
CA ARG A 98 4.36 -3.71 -3.77
C ARG A 98 3.11 -2.87 -4.02
N SER A 99 3.01 -2.25 -5.20
CA SER A 99 1.83 -1.46 -5.59
C SER A 99 0.56 -2.30 -5.60
N LEU A 100 0.63 -3.49 -6.19
CA LEU A 100 -0.50 -4.42 -6.24
C LEU A 100 -0.89 -4.90 -4.85
N ASN A 101 0.07 -5.27 -4.01
CA ASN A 101 -0.21 -5.65 -2.62
C ASN A 101 -0.90 -4.50 -1.86
N ASN A 102 -0.42 -3.27 -1.96
CA ASN A 102 -1.05 -2.12 -1.31
C ASN A 102 -2.52 -1.92 -1.72
N LEU A 103 -2.83 -2.08 -3.02
CA LEU A 103 -4.20 -1.94 -3.52
C LEU A 103 -5.09 -3.10 -3.07
N ILE A 104 -4.59 -4.33 -3.16
CA ILE A 104 -5.33 -5.53 -2.72
C ILE A 104 -5.56 -5.51 -1.21
N ASP A 105 -4.56 -5.13 -0.41
CA ASP A 105 -4.69 -4.99 1.05
C ASP A 105 -5.76 -3.95 1.42
N ASN A 106 -5.82 -2.82 0.70
CA ASN A 106 -6.89 -1.83 0.89
C ASN A 106 -8.25 -2.44 0.56
N SER A 107 -8.40 -3.09 -0.58
CA SER A 107 -9.66 -3.72 -0.96
C SER A 107 -10.09 -4.79 0.03
N ILE A 108 -9.19 -5.67 0.50
CA ILE A 108 -9.49 -6.67 1.53
C ILE A 108 -9.94 -6.03 2.85
N LYS A 109 -9.29 -4.93 3.22
CA LYS A 109 -9.61 -4.22 4.46
C LYS A 109 -11.00 -3.60 4.47
N TYR A 110 -11.43 -3.05 3.34
CA TYR A 110 -12.67 -2.26 3.27
C TYR A 110 -13.83 -2.96 2.58
N SER A 111 -13.60 -4.12 1.95
CA SER A 111 -14.62 -4.83 1.17
C SER A 111 -14.68 -6.32 1.46
N LYS A 112 -15.73 -6.96 0.96
CA LYS A 112 -15.97 -8.41 1.05
C LYS A 112 -15.85 -9.12 -0.30
N LYS A 113 -15.89 -8.37 -1.42
CA LYS A 113 -15.77 -8.92 -2.77
C LYS A 113 -14.82 -8.05 -3.55
N ILE A 114 -13.89 -8.67 -4.26
CA ILE A 114 -12.88 -8.01 -5.06
C ILE A 114 -12.87 -8.66 -6.44
N ASN A 115 -12.79 -7.86 -7.49
CA ASN A 115 -12.59 -8.34 -8.85
C ASN A 115 -11.35 -7.70 -9.43
N LEU A 116 -10.36 -8.51 -9.80
CA LEU A 116 -9.12 -8.06 -10.38
C LEU A 116 -9.07 -8.43 -11.86
N GLN A 117 -8.84 -7.45 -12.71
CA GLN A 117 -8.74 -7.65 -14.15
C GLN A 117 -7.40 -7.16 -14.68
N LEU A 118 -6.81 -7.93 -15.58
CA LEU A 118 -5.66 -7.54 -16.36
C LEU A 118 -6.01 -7.60 -17.84
N SER A 119 -5.81 -6.50 -18.55
CA SER A 119 -5.98 -6.43 -20.00
C SER A 119 -4.84 -5.64 -20.65
N LYS A 120 -4.64 -5.86 -21.94
CA LYS A 120 -3.72 -5.08 -22.77
C LYS A 120 -4.48 -4.46 -23.92
N LYS A 121 -4.48 -3.13 -24.04
CA LYS A 121 -5.16 -2.39 -25.09
C LYS A 121 -4.22 -1.33 -25.67
N ASN A 122 -4.03 -1.33 -26.98
CA ASN A 122 -3.21 -0.33 -27.68
C ASN A 122 -1.83 -0.14 -27.04
N ASN A 123 -1.13 -1.22 -26.71
CA ASN A 123 0.16 -1.23 -26.01
C ASN A 123 0.15 -0.77 -24.54
N ASN A 124 -0.99 -0.37 -23.99
CA ASN A 124 -1.15 -0.06 -22.57
C ASN A 124 -1.55 -1.32 -21.80
N ILE A 125 -0.94 -1.51 -20.65
CA ILE A 125 -1.33 -2.52 -19.67
C ILE A 125 -2.32 -1.87 -18.72
N ILE A 126 -3.51 -2.44 -18.60
CA ILE A 126 -4.59 -1.94 -17.73
C ILE A 126 -4.85 -2.98 -16.67
N ILE A 127 -4.71 -2.57 -15.42
CA ILE A 127 -5.04 -3.38 -14.25
C ILE A 127 -6.19 -2.67 -13.54
N THR A 128 -7.30 -3.36 -13.37
CA THR A 128 -8.48 -2.85 -12.65
C THR A 128 -8.68 -3.68 -11.39
N ILE A 129 -8.90 -3.02 -10.28
CA ILE A 129 -9.24 -3.64 -9.00
C ILE A 129 -10.54 -3.01 -8.54
N ASP A 130 -11.63 -3.74 -8.70
CA ASP A 130 -12.96 -3.36 -8.27
C ASP A 130 -13.26 -4.00 -6.92
N ASP A 131 -13.87 -3.27 -6.02
CA ASP A 131 -14.34 -3.82 -4.75
C ASP A 131 -15.76 -3.34 -4.42
N ASN A 132 -16.38 -3.95 -3.43
CA ASN A 132 -17.70 -3.60 -2.94
C ASN A 132 -17.64 -2.91 -1.57
N GLY A 133 -16.59 -2.17 -1.31
CA GLY A 133 -16.42 -1.36 -0.11
C GLY A 133 -17.32 -0.12 -0.08
N PRO A 134 -17.10 0.79 0.86
CA PRO A 134 -17.87 2.01 0.96
C PRO A 134 -17.60 3.03 -0.16
N GLY A 135 -16.62 2.75 -1.01
CA GLY A 135 -16.14 3.69 -2.02
C GLY A 135 -15.39 4.89 -1.46
N ILE A 136 -14.89 5.71 -2.35
CA ILE A 136 -14.20 6.96 -2.03
C ILE A 136 -15.06 8.12 -2.57
N PRO A 137 -15.43 9.12 -1.74
CA PRO A 137 -16.15 10.30 -2.23
C PRO A 137 -15.36 11.04 -3.32
N GLU A 138 -16.01 11.51 -4.38
CA GLU A 138 -15.34 12.14 -5.53
C GLU A 138 -14.49 13.35 -5.15
N ASN A 139 -14.91 14.12 -4.15
CA ASN A 139 -14.15 15.25 -3.61
C ASN A 139 -12.86 14.83 -2.88
N GLU A 140 -12.70 13.54 -2.59
CA GLU A 140 -11.52 12.97 -1.92
C GLU A 140 -10.54 12.29 -2.88
N TYR A 141 -10.87 12.12 -4.16
CA TYR A 141 -10.05 11.41 -5.15
C TYR A 141 -8.61 11.93 -5.26
N GLN A 142 -8.41 13.23 -5.11
CA GLN A 142 -7.08 13.83 -5.13
C GLN A 142 -6.37 13.73 -3.76
N ASN A 143 -7.16 13.75 -2.67
CA ASN A 143 -6.62 13.76 -1.32
C ASN A 143 -6.08 12.41 -0.90
N VAL A 144 -6.73 11.31 -1.29
CA VAL A 144 -6.34 9.94 -0.89
C VAL A 144 -4.95 9.53 -1.38
N PHE A 145 -4.40 10.22 -2.37
CA PHE A 145 -3.03 10.02 -2.83
C PHE A 145 -1.99 10.86 -2.08
N LYS A 146 -2.41 11.72 -1.15
CA LYS A 146 -1.48 12.47 -0.30
C LYS A 146 -0.92 11.55 0.79
N PRO A 147 0.38 11.63 1.10
CA PRO A 147 0.95 10.87 2.21
C PRO A 147 0.22 11.16 3.53
N PHE A 148 0.00 10.11 4.33
CA PHE A 148 -0.64 10.16 5.65
C PHE A 148 -2.13 10.57 5.64
N TYR A 149 -2.74 10.67 4.46
CA TYR A 149 -4.15 11.03 4.35
C TYR A 149 -5.04 9.81 4.62
N LYS A 150 -6.10 10.03 5.40
CA LYS A 150 -7.15 9.04 5.72
C LYS A 150 -8.50 9.73 5.67
N ILE A 151 -9.49 9.14 4.99
CA ILE A 151 -10.86 9.68 4.88
C ILE A 151 -11.56 9.58 6.24
N ASP A 152 -11.45 8.45 6.92
CA ASP A 152 -12.09 8.22 8.21
C ASP A 152 -11.23 8.69 9.38
N LYS A 153 -11.71 9.71 10.06
CA LYS A 153 -11.23 10.13 11.37
C LYS A 153 -12.01 9.43 12.51
N GLY A 154 -12.83 8.43 12.20
CA GLY A 154 -13.67 7.71 13.14
C GLY A 154 -12.88 6.80 14.09
N ARG A 155 -13.36 6.71 15.32
CA ARG A 155 -12.67 6.14 16.51
C ARG A 155 -12.45 4.61 16.53
N GLY A 156 -12.77 3.86 15.48
CA GLY A 156 -12.82 2.39 15.53
C GLY A 156 -11.62 1.67 14.91
N ASP A 157 -11.28 1.95 13.66
CA ASP A 157 -10.39 1.11 12.85
C ASP A 157 -9.14 1.80 12.27
N SER A 158 -8.89 3.05 12.62
CA SER A 158 -7.80 3.86 12.08
C SER A 158 -6.38 3.41 12.50
N LYS A 159 -6.27 2.45 13.44
CA LYS A 159 -4.99 2.02 14.00
C LYS A 159 -4.16 1.11 13.09
N SER A 160 -4.71 0.57 12.00
CA SER A 160 -4.02 -0.47 11.23
C SER A 160 -3.31 0.01 9.96
N SER A 161 -3.53 1.23 9.46
CA SER A 161 -2.85 1.73 8.27
C SER A 161 -2.32 3.14 8.46
N VAL A 162 -1.13 3.39 7.95
CA VAL A 162 -0.41 4.66 8.09
C VAL A 162 -0.91 5.74 7.12
N GLY A 163 -1.66 5.36 6.07
CA GLY A 163 -2.09 6.28 5.01
C GLY A 163 -1.00 6.56 3.97
N LEU A 164 -0.03 5.64 3.82
CA LEU A 164 1.04 5.73 2.82
C LEU A 164 0.82 4.83 1.60
N GLY A 165 -0.03 3.81 1.69
CA GLY A 165 -0.18 2.81 0.64
C GLY A 165 -0.53 3.39 -0.73
N LEU A 166 -1.56 4.25 -0.82
CA LEU A 166 -2.00 4.84 -2.07
C LEU A 166 -0.99 5.88 -2.61
N SER A 167 -0.36 6.69 -1.76
CA SER A 167 0.66 7.64 -2.20
C SER A 167 1.88 6.91 -2.77
N ILE A 168 2.37 5.87 -2.10
CA ILE A 168 3.48 5.02 -2.56
C ILE A 168 3.10 4.36 -3.89
N THR A 169 1.89 3.83 -4.01
CA THR A 169 1.40 3.22 -5.26
C THR A 169 1.40 4.24 -6.39
N SER A 170 0.87 5.44 -6.16
CA SER A 170 0.85 6.52 -7.16
C SER A 170 2.26 6.86 -7.65
N ASP A 171 3.23 7.01 -6.74
CA ASP A 171 4.61 7.34 -7.09
C ASP A 171 5.29 6.20 -7.88
N ILE A 172 5.04 4.95 -7.49
CA ILE A 172 5.55 3.79 -8.21
C ILE A 172 4.99 3.75 -9.64
N ILE A 173 3.68 3.86 -9.80
CA ILE A 173 3.02 3.81 -11.12
C ILE A 173 3.50 4.96 -12.01
N LYS A 174 3.58 6.18 -11.48
CA LYS A 174 4.14 7.34 -12.20
C LYS A 174 5.59 7.13 -12.61
N SER A 175 6.42 6.54 -11.75
CA SER A 175 7.83 6.24 -12.06
C SER A 175 8.02 5.18 -13.15
N HIS A 176 6.95 4.45 -13.50
CA HIS A 176 6.89 3.51 -14.62
C HIS A 176 6.14 4.07 -15.84
N GLY A 177 5.86 5.40 -15.87
CA GLY A 177 5.17 6.06 -16.97
C GLY A 177 3.65 5.81 -17.01
N GLY A 178 3.08 5.24 -15.96
CA GLY A 178 1.65 4.96 -15.85
C GLY A 178 0.89 6.02 -15.05
N ASN A 179 -0.43 5.85 -15.01
CA ASN A 179 -1.35 6.64 -14.19
C ASN A 179 -2.21 5.72 -13.33
N ILE A 180 -2.65 6.21 -12.19
CA ILE A 180 -3.66 5.58 -11.35
C ILE A 180 -4.91 6.45 -11.33
N LEU A 181 -6.06 5.84 -11.54
CA LEU A 181 -7.36 6.51 -11.58
C LEU A 181 -8.29 5.85 -10.57
N LEU A 182 -9.18 6.63 -9.99
CA LEU A 182 -10.27 6.16 -9.16
C LEU A 182 -11.58 6.34 -9.93
N GLU A 183 -12.36 5.28 -9.97
CA GLU A 183 -13.66 5.25 -10.64
C GLU A 183 -14.66 4.53 -9.74
N LYS A 184 -15.97 4.73 -9.99
CA LYS A 184 -16.99 3.96 -9.29
C LYS A 184 -16.92 2.50 -9.71
N SER A 185 -16.82 1.61 -8.73
CA SER A 185 -16.79 0.18 -8.98
C SER A 185 -18.16 -0.34 -9.47
N PRO A 186 -18.20 -1.22 -10.48
CA PRO A 186 -19.44 -1.93 -10.85
C PRO A 186 -19.96 -2.84 -9.73
N LEU A 187 -19.17 -3.07 -8.68
CA LEU A 187 -19.56 -3.81 -7.48
C LEU A 187 -20.17 -2.91 -6.39
N ASN A 188 -20.44 -1.62 -6.67
CA ASN A 188 -20.96 -0.58 -5.78
C ASN A 188 -19.99 -0.11 -4.69
N GLY A 189 -18.70 -0.18 -4.96
CA GLY A 189 -17.64 0.40 -4.14
C GLY A 189 -17.08 1.69 -4.70
#